data_bfa6bee94c470b09747013d762323ac4
#
_entry.id   bfa6bee94c470b09747013d762323ac4
#
_cell.length_a   1.000
_cell.length_b   1.000
_cell.length_c   1.000
_cell.angle_alpha   90.00
_cell.angle_beta   90.00
_cell.angle_gamma   90.00
#
_symmetry.space_group_name_H-M   'P 1'
#
loop_
_entity.id
_entity.type
_entity.pdbx_description
1 polymer ?
#
loop_
_entity_poly.entity_id
_entity_poly.type
_entity_poly.pdbx_seq_one_letter_code
_entity_poly.pdbx_strand_id
1 'polypeptide(L)'
;MKLNLTRPLIVFDLETTGLDFIRDRIIQISYIKVSPDGTEERENIFVNPEKPIPHEVVELTGITDDDVKDAPTFKTLAPQLSEKFKGCDFAGYNSNHFDIPMLAEEFLRAGIDFDFSKVRLIDAQTIFHKMERRNLAAAYKFYCGRKMEDDFTAHRADEDTEATYRVLMGELDKLSLIHI
;
A
#
# COMPACT_ATOMS: atom_id res chain seq x y z
N MET A 1 -5.74 10.56 -18.63
CA MET A 1 -4.52 11.27 -18.16
C MET A 1 -3.37 10.30 -18.34
N LYS A 2 -2.24 10.69 -18.95
CA LYS A 2 -1.06 9.82 -19.08
C LYS A 2 -0.02 10.21 -18.04
N LEU A 3 0.67 9.19 -17.49
CA LEU A 3 1.84 9.43 -16.66
C LEU A 3 2.97 10.01 -17.54
N ASN A 4 3.59 11.10 -17.09
CA ASN A 4 4.75 11.69 -17.78
C ASN A 4 6.02 11.10 -17.16
N LEU A 5 6.36 9.90 -17.55
CA LEU A 5 7.49 9.14 -17.03
C LEU A 5 8.78 9.43 -17.80
N THR A 6 9.88 9.64 -17.06
CA THR A 6 11.24 9.72 -17.59
C THR A 6 12.00 8.39 -17.46
N ARG A 7 11.50 7.50 -16.59
CA ARG A 7 11.98 6.13 -16.35
C ARG A 7 10.78 5.21 -16.25
N PRO A 8 10.94 3.90 -16.46
CA PRO A 8 9.87 2.96 -16.17
C PRO A 8 9.45 3.04 -14.69
N LEU A 9 8.16 2.82 -14.44
CA LEU A 9 7.57 2.79 -13.11
C LEU A 9 7.08 1.38 -12.81
N ILE A 10 7.48 0.83 -11.67
CA ILE A 10 6.93 -0.40 -11.09
C ILE A 10 5.86 0.01 -10.07
N VAL A 11 4.61 -0.27 -10.37
CA VAL A 11 3.52 -0.20 -9.39
C VAL A 11 3.35 -1.60 -8.83
N PHE A 12 3.51 -1.80 -7.53
CA PHE A 12 3.59 -3.13 -6.95
C PHE A 12 2.95 -3.24 -5.57
N ASP A 13 2.68 -4.47 -5.19
CA ASP A 13 2.15 -4.87 -3.90
C ASP A 13 2.68 -6.26 -3.53
N LEU A 14 2.87 -6.53 -2.24
CA LEU A 14 3.41 -7.78 -1.72
C LEU A 14 2.45 -8.42 -0.73
N GLU A 15 2.28 -9.76 -0.84
CA GLU A 15 1.74 -10.55 0.24
C GLU A 15 2.90 -11.30 0.93
N THR A 16 2.82 -11.40 2.26
CA THR A 16 3.91 -11.92 3.09
C THR A 16 3.40 -12.84 4.19
N THR A 17 4.27 -13.64 4.79
CA THR A 17 3.92 -14.49 5.94
C THR A 17 3.68 -13.71 7.24
N GLY A 18 3.90 -12.39 7.24
CA GLY A 18 3.73 -11.50 8.38
C GLY A 18 4.45 -10.18 8.18
N LEU A 19 4.57 -9.37 9.25
CA LEU A 19 5.05 -7.99 9.18
C LEU A 19 6.50 -7.78 9.64
N ASP A 20 7.19 -8.84 10.06
CA ASP A 20 8.57 -8.77 10.54
C ASP A 20 9.54 -8.96 9.35
N PHE A 21 10.20 -7.90 8.93
CA PHE A 21 11.12 -7.92 7.78
C PHE A 21 12.25 -8.95 7.91
N ILE A 22 12.65 -9.30 9.14
CA ILE A 22 13.75 -10.25 9.40
C ILE A 22 13.25 -11.70 9.35
N ARG A 23 12.04 -11.97 9.84
CA ARG A 23 11.52 -13.33 10.03
C ARG A 23 10.54 -13.76 8.97
N ASP A 24 9.81 -12.78 8.41
CA ASP A 24 8.78 -13.08 7.44
C ASP A 24 9.31 -13.06 6.00
N ARG A 25 8.54 -13.66 5.13
CA ARG A 25 8.91 -13.94 3.75
C ARG A 25 7.81 -13.53 2.81
N ILE A 26 8.15 -13.12 1.62
CA ILE A 26 7.20 -12.85 0.54
C ILE A 26 6.58 -14.17 0.08
N ILE A 27 5.24 -14.18 -0.08
CA ILE A 27 4.45 -15.29 -0.62
C ILE A 27 3.84 -14.95 -1.99
N GLN A 28 3.68 -13.65 -2.30
CA GLN A 28 3.23 -13.20 -3.61
C GLN A 28 3.82 -11.84 -3.93
N ILE A 29 4.18 -11.64 -5.21
CA ILE A 29 4.60 -10.36 -5.76
C ILE A 29 3.67 -10.05 -6.94
N SER A 30 2.93 -8.96 -6.86
CA SER A 30 2.15 -8.44 -7.98
C SER A 30 2.73 -7.10 -8.44
N TYR A 31 2.94 -6.92 -9.75
CA TYR A 31 3.39 -5.64 -10.24
C TYR A 31 2.88 -5.32 -11.65
N ILE A 32 2.82 -4.02 -11.93
CA ILE A 32 2.62 -3.43 -13.24
C ILE A 32 3.83 -2.58 -13.54
N LYS A 33 4.58 -2.93 -14.58
CA LYS A 33 5.67 -2.10 -15.11
C LYS A 33 5.15 -1.23 -16.23
N VAL A 34 5.19 0.08 -16.02
CA VAL A 34 4.75 1.08 -17.00
C VAL A 34 5.98 1.74 -17.60
N SER A 35 6.18 1.60 -18.90
CA SER A 35 7.28 2.25 -19.64
C SER A 35 6.93 3.71 -20.01
N PRO A 36 7.93 4.58 -20.29
CA PRO A 36 7.70 5.97 -20.70
C PRO A 36 6.82 6.13 -21.95
N ASP A 37 6.82 5.14 -22.83
CA ASP A 37 5.95 5.11 -24.02
C ASP A 37 4.49 4.74 -23.72
N GLY A 38 4.21 4.32 -22.46
CA GLY A 38 2.92 3.90 -21.99
C GLY A 38 2.65 2.39 -22.15
N THR A 39 3.64 1.60 -22.56
CA THR A 39 3.52 0.14 -22.57
C THR A 39 3.46 -0.40 -21.15
N GLU A 40 2.56 -1.34 -20.90
CA GLU A 40 2.38 -2.00 -19.60
C GLU A 40 2.74 -3.48 -19.68
N GLU A 41 3.52 -3.95 -18.74
CA GLU A 41 3.78 -5.36 -18.45
C GLU A 41 3.23 -5.67 -17.05
N ARG A 42 2.45 -6.75 -16.93
CA ARG A 42 1.79 -7.14 -15.67
C ARG A 42 2.20 -8.54 -15.29
N GLU A 43 2.62 -8.72 -14.06
CA GLU A 43 2.93 -10.04 -13.50
C GLU A 43 2.34 -10.20 -12.10
N ASN A 44 1.96 -11.43 -11.80
CA ASN A 44 1.51 -11.88 -10.50
C ASN A 44 2.18 -13.22 -10.22
N ILE A 45 3.09 -13.27 -9.25
CA ILE A 45 4.02 -14.38 -9.04
C ILE A 45 3.85 -14.88 -7.62
N PHE A 46 3.46 -16.15 -7.44
CA PHE A 46 3.58 -16.82 -6.16
C PHE A 46 5.03 -17.13 -5.85
N VAL A 47 5.39 -17.04 -4.58
CA VAL A 47 6.74 -17.25 -4.07
C VAL A 47 6.68 -18.27 -2.95
N ASN A 48 7.50 -19.31 -3.02
CA ASN A 48 7.63 -20.26 -1.93
C ASN A 48 8.43 -19.62 -0.79
N PRO A 49 7.81 -19.38 0.39
CA PRO A 49 8.47 -18.73 1.51
C PRO A 49 9.44 -19.66 2.28
N GLU A 50 9.51 -20.94 1.92
CA GLU A 50 10.31 -21.98 2.60
C GLU A 50 9.96 -22.14 4.10
N LYS A 51 8.75 -21.73 4.49
CA LYS A 51 8.18 -21.84 5.84
C LYS A 51 6.65 -21.90 5.76
N PRO A 52 5.96 -22.46 6.76
CA PRO A 52 4.50 -22.46 6.79
C PRO A 52 3.93 -21.04 6.82
N ILE A 53 2.80 -20.85 6.14
CA ILE A 53 2.02 -19.59 6.16
C ILE A 53 1.14 -19.61 7.41
N PRO A 54 1.20 -18.59 8.30
CA PRO A 54 0.34 -18.51 9.47
C PRO A 54 -1.15 -18.48 9.10
N HIS A 55 -1.99 -19.12 9.93
CA HIS A 55 -3.43 -19.22 9.66
C HIS A 55 -4.11 -17.85 9.48
N GLU A 56 -3.73 -16.86 10.28
CA GLU A 56 -4.22 -15.49 10.15
C GLU A 56 -3.88 -14.84 8.79
N VAL A 57 -2.74 -15.19 8.21
CA VAL A 57 -2.35 -14.72 6.87
C VAL A 57 -3.17 -15.43 5.80
N VAL A 58 -3.41 -16.74 5.96
CA VAL A 58 -4.29 -17.50 5.05
C VAL A 58 -5.71 -16.90 5.07
N GLU A 59 -6.24 -16.57 6.24
CA GLU A 59 -7.57 -15.95 6.35
C GLU A 59 -7.63 -14.56 5.69
N LEU A 60 -6.54 -13.79 5.78
CA LEU A 60 -6.46 -12.45 5.22
C LEU A 60 -6.28 -12.45 3.69
N THR A 61 -5.34 -13.26 3.19
CA THR A 61 -4.90 -13.23 1.78
C THR A 61 -5.56 -14.29 0.91
N GLY A 62 -6.06 -15.35 1.53
CA GLY A 62 -6.55 -16.56 0.85
C GLY A 62 -5.44 -17.46 0.29
N ILE A 63 -4.16 -17.11 0.48
CA ILE A 63 -3.00 -17.87 -0.02
C ILE A 63 -2.64 -18.95 0.98
N THR A 64 -2.60 -20.19 0.53
CA THR A 64 -2.29 -21.36 1.35
C THR A 64 -0.89 -21.91 1.05
N ASP A 65 -0.39 -22.78 1.92
CA ASP A 65 0.87 -23.51 1.66
C ASP A 65 0.81 -24.32 0.35
N ASP A 66 -0.37 -24.84 -0.01
CA ASP A 66 -0.55 -25.59 -1.26
C ASP A 66 -0.38 -24.73 -2.51
N ASP A 67 -0.75 -23.44 -2.44
CA ASP A 67 -0.62 -22.50 -3.56
C ASP A 67 0.83 -22.15 -3.86
N VAL A 68 1.69 -22.16 -2.84
CA VAL A 68 3.08 -21.71 -2.94
C VAL A 68 4.13 -22.84 -2.93
N LYS A 69 3.77 -24.08 -2.59
CA LYS A 69 4.72 -25.19 -2.40
C LYS A 69 5.57 -25.48 -3.63
N ASP A 70 4.98 -25.36 -4.83
CA ASP A 70 5.64 -25.62 -6.11
C ASP A 70 6.12 -24.34 -6.80
N ALA A 71 5.91 -23.16 -6.16
CA ALA A 71 6.39 -21.89 -6.65
C ALA A 71 7.91 -21.75 -6.47
N PRO A 72 8.57 -20.92 -7.29
CA PRO A 72 9.98 -20.60 -7.09
C PRO A 72 10.20 -19.87 -5.77
N THR A 73 11.34 -20.10 -5.11
CA THR A 73 11.75 -19.29 -3.96
C THR A 73 12.13 -17.86 -4.39
N PHE A 74 12.10 -16.91 -3.47
CA PHE A 74 12.56 -15.55 -3.79
C PHE A 74 14.01 -15.55 -4.30
N LYS A 75 14.87 -16.36 -3.71
CA LYS A 75 16.26 -16.50 -4.15
C LYS A 75 16.39 -16.92 -5.62
N THR A 76 15.48 -17.76 -6.11
CA THR A 76 15.43 -18.16 -7.52
C THR A 76 14.95 -17.04 -8.42
N LEU A 77 13.99 -16.24 -7.97
CA LEU A 77 13.42 -15.13 -8.74
C LEU A 77 14.27 -13.86 -8.72
N ALA A 78 15.04 -13.63 -7.66
CA ALA A 78 15.74 -12.39 -7.40
C ALA A 78 16.65 -11.91 -8.53
N PRO A 79 17.44 -12.75 -9.24
CA PRO A 79 18.24 -12.30 -10.36
C PRO A 79 17.41 -11.71 -11.50
N GLN A 80 16.30 -12.36 -11.86
CA GLN A 80 15.41 -11.91 -12.92
C GLN A 80 14.66 -10.63 -12.50
N LEU A 81 14.15 -10.58 -11.26
CA LEU A 81 13.45 -9.41 -10.74
C LEU A 81 14.39 -8.21 -10.66
N SER A 82 15.63 -8.39 -10.20
CA SER A 82 16.60 -7.30 -10.11
C SER A 82 16.91 -6.67 -11.47
N GLU A 83 17.05 -7.48 -12.53
CA GLU A 83 17.25 -6.96 -13.89
C GLU A 83 15.99 -6.28 -14.43
N LYS A 84 14.80 -6.82 -14.18
CA LYS A 84 13.52 -6.19 -14.58
C LYS A 84 13.28 -4.84 -13.90
N PHE A 85 13.68 -4.71 -12.65
CA PHE A 85 13.47 -3.53 -11.81
C PHE A 85 14.58 -2.49 -11.94
N LYS A 86 15.69 -2.86 -12.55
CA LYS A 86 16.84 -1.98 -12.73
C LYS A 86 16.49 -0.70 -13.51
N GLY A 87 16.81 0.44 -12.91
CA GLY A 87 16.53 1.75 -13.50
C GLY A 87 15.06 2.17 -13.48
N CYS A 88 14.19 1.42 -12.81
CA CYS A 88 12.79 1.77 -12.60
C CYS A 88 12.62 2.62 -11.35
N ASP A 89 11.59 3.46 -11.32
CA ASP A 89 11.03 4.05 -10.10
C ASP A 89 9.94 3.12 -9.55
N PHE A 90 9.56 3.26 -8.26
CA PHE A 90 8.59 2.39 -7.62
C PHE A 90 7.40 3.17 -7.09
N ALA A 91 6.21 2.58 -7.16
CA ALA A 91 5.00 3.09 -6.58
C ALA A 91 4.21 1.97 -5.89
N GLY A 92 3.56 2.29 -4.77
CA GLY A 92 2.66 1.39 -4.05
C GLY A 92 1.77 2.16 -3.08
N TYR A 93 1.02 1.45 -2.27
CA TYR A 93 0.17 2.02 -1.22
C TYR A 93 0.75 1.66 0.14
N ASN A 94 1.21 2.62 0.93
CA ASN A 94 1.99 2.43 2.17
C ASN A 94 3.33 1.69 1.94
N SER A 95 3.77 1.60 0.71
CA SER A 95 4.91 0.78 0.28
C SER A 95 6.24 1.25 0.85
N ASN A 96 6.41 2.53 1.16
CA ASN A 96 7.62 3.06 1.77
C ASN A 96 7.86 2.51 3.18
N HIS A 97 6.78 2.13 3.89
CA HIS A 97 6.85 1.63 5.25
C HIS A 97 6.86 0.11 5.34
N PHE A 98 6.41 -0.59 4.30
CA PHE A 98 6.31 -2.04 4.33
C PHE A 98 6.94 -2.74 3.12
N ASP A 99 6.40 -2.56 1.92
CA ASP A 99 6.80 -3.35 0.74
C ASP A 99 8.24 -3.12 0.32
N ILE A 100 8.71 -1.87 0.32
CA ILE A 100 10.10 -1.55 -0.04
C ILE A 100 11.10 -2.13 0.95
N PRO A 101 10.95 -1.98 2.28
CA PRO A 101 11.81 -2.64 3.25
C PRO A 101 11.80 -4.17 3.14
N MET A 102 10.63 -4.78 2.95
CA MET A 102 10.50 -6.24 2.78
C MET A 102 11.22 -6.73 1.52
N LEU A 103 11.01 -6.04 0.40
CA LEU A 103 11.64 -6.38 -0.88
C LEU A 103 13.17 -6.20 -0.81
N ALA A 104 13.65 -5.15 -0.14
CA ALA A 104 15.07 -4.91 0.06
C ALA A 104 15.72 -6.03 0.89
N GLU A 105 15.06 -6.45 1.97
CA GLU A 105 15.54 -7.54 2.82
C GLU A 105 15.58 -8.88 2.07
N GLU A 106 14.58 -9.17 1.24
CA GLU A 106 14.55 -10.39 0.43
C GLU A 106 15.66 -10.40 -0.64
N PHE A 107 15.94 -9.26 -1.30
CA PHE A 107 17.09 -9.15 -2.19
C PHE A 107 18.41 -9.37 -1.45
N LEU A 108 18.56 -8.78 -0.27
CA LEU A 108 19.75 -8.96 0.56
C LEU A 108 19.97 -10.43 0.93
N ARG A 109 18.92 -11.15 1.37
CA ARG A 109 18.96 -12.60 1.65
C ARG A 109 19.30 -13.42 0.41
N ALA A 110 18.84 -13.00 -0.76
CA ALA A 110 19.18 -13.64 -2.02
C ALA A 110 20.62 -13.37 -2.46
N GLY A 111 21.36 -12.50 -1.75
CA GLY A 111 22.74 -12.10 -2.10
C GLY A 111 22.79 -11.09 -3.25
N ILE A 112 21.71 -10.36 -3.51
CA ILE A 112 21.60 -9.35 -4.55
C ILE A 112 21.61 -7.96 -3.90
N ASP A 113 22.61 -7.15 -4.24
CA ASP A 113 22.69 -5.75 -3.84
C ASP A 113 21.84 -4.88 -4.78
N PHE A 114 20.55 -4.74 -4.44
CA PHE A 114 19.63 -3.88 -5.17
C PHE A 114 19.59 -2.49 -4.52
N ASP A 115 20.15 -1.49 -5.22
CA ASP A 115 20.31 -0.13 -4.71
C ASP A 115 19.03 0.71 -4.83
N PHE A 116 18.21 0.69 -3.79
CA PHE A 116 17.01 1.53 -3.68
C PHE A 116 17.31 3.03 -3.50
N SER A 117 18.55 3.45 -3.18
CA SER A 117 18.88 4.87 -2.99
C SER A 117 18.81 5.69 -4.29
N LYS A 118 18.89 5.01 -5.44
CA LYS A 118 18.88 5.64 -6.77
C LYS A 118 17.51 5.66 -7.45
N VAL A 119 16.48 5.16 -6.77
CA VAL A 119 15.12 5.10 -7.30
C VAL A 119 14.23 6.14 -6.61
N ARG A 120 13.19 6.59 -7.31
CA ARG A 120 12.14 7.41 -6.70
C ARG A 120 11.08 6.49 -6.17
N LEU A 121 10.68 6.72 -4.91
CA LEU A 121 9.63 5.98 -4.23
C LEU A 121 8.37 6.85 -4.15
N ILE A 122 7.29 6.39 -4.73
CA ILE A 122 6.01 7.08 -4.82
C ILE A 122 5.00 6.31 -3.97
N ASP A 123 4.60 6.87 -2.84
CA ASP A 123 3.62 6.26 -1.96
C ASP A 123 2.25 6.93 -2.11
N ALA A 124 1.31 6.19 -2.70
CA ALA A 124 -0.04 6.69 -2.97
C ALA A 124 -0.80 7.02 -1.67
N GLN A 125 -0.56 6.28 -0.57
CA GLN A 125 -1.15 6.61 0.73
C GLN A 125 -0.63 7.95 1.24
N THR A 126 0.67 8.22 1.13
CA THR A 126 1.28 9.49 1.52
C THR A 126 0.69 10.65 0.72
N ILE A 127 0.49 10.47 -0.59
CA ILE A 127 -0.16 11.48 -1.45
C ILE A 127 -1.61 11.69 -0.99
N PHE A 128 -2.36 10.61 -0.80
CA PHE A 128 -3.75 10.67 -0.32
C PHE A 128 -3.86 11.42 1.01
N HIS A 129 -3.00 11.09 1.99
CA HIS A 129 -3.00 11.74 3.30
C HIS A 129 -2.63 13.24 3.26
N LYS A 130 -1.82 13.66 2.29
CA LYS A 130 -1.47 15.08 2.08
C LYS A 130 -2.57 15.84 1.36
N MET A 131 -3.27 15.20 0.45
CA MET A 131 -4.33 15.84 -0.35
C MET A 131 -5.67 15.87 0.38
N GLU A 132 -5.98 14.85 1.16
CA GLU A 132 -7.23 14.74 1.93
C GLU A 132 -6.99 15.19 3.38
N ARG A 133 -7.53 16.34 3.73
CA ARG A 133 -7.46 16.86 5.10
C ARG A 133 -8.27 15.96 6.03
N ARG A 134 -7.62 15.42 7.07
CA ARG A 134 -8.24 14.60 8.13
C ARG A 134 -8.45 15.46 9.38
N ASN A 135 -9.33 16.45 9.28
CA ASN A 135 -9.73 17.33 10.38
C ASN A 135 -11.26 17.44 10.45
N LEU A 136 -11.77 18.09 11.51
CA LEU A 136 -13.20 18.22 11.76
C LEU A 136 -13.94 18.89 10.57
N ALA A 137 -13.36 19.89 9.96
CA ALA A 137 -13.96 20.57 8.81
C ALA A 137 -14.10 19.64 7.59
N ALA A 138 -13.11 18.79 7.33
CA ALA A 138 -13.19 17.79 6.25
C ALA A 138 -14.22 16.69 6.56
N ALA A 139 -14.27 16.20 7.80
CA ALA A 139 -15.27 15.24 8.25
C ALA A 139 -16.68 15.85 8.15
N TYR A 140 -16.86 17.09 8.59
CA TYR A 140 -18.13 17.80 8.51
C TYR A 140 -18.62 17.92 7.05
N LYS A 141 -17.73 18.31 6.14
CA LYS A 141 -18.06 18.38 4.72
C LYS A 141 -18.47 17.02 4.15
N PHE A 142 -17.78 15.95 4.53
CA PHE A 142 -18.05 14.61 4.02
C PHE A 142 -19.36 14.02 4.56
N TYR A 143 -19.60 14.13 5.87
CA TYR A 143 -20.76 13.52 6.52
C TYR A 143 -22.01 14.40 6.50
N CYS A 144 -21.85 15.74 6.63
CA CYS A 144 -22.97 16.68 6.64
C CYS A 144 -23.25 17.32 5.29
N GLY A 145 -22.36 17.16 4.29
CA GLY A 145 -22.55 17.69 2.92
C GLY A 145 -22.37 19.20 2.77
N ARG A 146 -21.92 19.89 3.83
CA ARG A 146 -21.76 21.35 3.89
C ARG A 146 -20.37 21.71 4.40
N LYS A 147 -19.90 22.94 4.09
CA LYS A 147 -18.66 23.43 4.67
C LYS A 147 -18.89 23.82 6.13
N MET A 148 -17.92 23.49 6.99
CA MET A 148 -18.01 23.82 8.41
C MET A 148 -18.01 25.33 8.63
N GLU A 149 -17.28 26.08 7.82
CA GLU A 149 -17.17 27.55 7.89
C GLU A 149 -18.51 28.27 7.59
N ASP A 150 -19.44 27.59 6.90
CA ASP A 150 -20.78 28.16 6.61
C ASP A 150 -21.71 28.11 7.81
N ASP A 151 -21.48 27.19 8.75
CA ASP A 151 -22.33 26.93 9.91
C ASP A 151 -21.67 27.34 11.23
N PHE A 152 -20.32 27.34 11.31
CA PHE A 152 -19.55 27.48 12.55
C PHE A 152 -18.28 28.30 12.40
N THR A 153 -17.84 28.91 13.51
CA THR A 153 -16.53 29.52 13.66
C THR A 153 -15.55 28.50 14.26
N ALA A 154 -14.57 28.06 13.48
CA ALA A 154 -13.59 27.07 13.92
C ALA A 154 -12.80 27.55 15.18
N HIS A 155 -12.37 26.58 16.01
CA HIS A 155 -11.61 26.78 17.24
C HIS A 155 -12.41 27.45 18.38
N ARG A 156 -13.72 27.38 18.34
CA ARG A 156 -14.59 27.63 19.48
C ARG A 156 -15.12 26.31 20.00
N ALA A 157 -14.86 26.00 21.26
CA ALA A 157 -15.16 24.69 21.85
C ALA A 157 -16.64 24.31 21.76
N ASP A 158 -17.54 25.26 21.92
CA ASP A 158 -18.98 25.06 21.79
C ASP A 158 -19.40 24.71 20.35
N GLU A 159 -18.85 25.41 19.37
CA GLU A 159 -19.14 25.22 17.95
C GLU A 159 -18.45 23.95 17.39
N ASP A 160 -17.21 23.69 17.80
CA ASP A 160 -16.49 22.46 17.45
C ASP A 160 -17.18 21.21 18.04
N THR A 161 -17.77 21.31 19.24
CA THR A 161 -18.57 20.25 19.87
C THR A 161 -19.83 19.98 19.06
N GLU A 162 -20.58 21.01 18.67
CA GLU A 162 -21.78 20.86 17.84
C GLU A 162 -21.44 20.28 16.47
N ALA A 163 -20.35 20.74 15.83
CA ALA A 163 -19.87 20.18 14.56
C ALA A 163 -19.50 18.70 14.70
N THR A 164 -18.82 18.32 15.78
CA THR A 164 -18.47 16.93 16.09
C THR A 164 -19.71 16.06 16.27
N TYR A 165 -20.73 16.56 17.00
CA TYR A 165 -21.99 15.85 17.16
C TYR A 165 -22.69 15.59 15.82
N ARG A 166 -22.74 16.59 14.93
CA ARG A 166 -23.34 16.41 13.60
C ARG A 166 -22.56 15.43 12.73
N VAL A 167 -21.23 15.43 12.81
CA VAL A 167 -20.40 14.43 12.13
C VAL A 167 -20.75 13.03 12.61
N LEU A 168 -20.81 12.83 13.93
CA LEU A 168 -21.18 11.53 14.52
C LEU A 168 -22.56 11.06 14.05
N MET A 169 -23.56 11.95 14.02
CA MET A 169 -24.88 11.61 13.50
C MET A 169 -24.83 11.22 12.02
N GLY A 170 -24.07 11.95 11.21
CA GLY A 170 -23.86 11.62 9.81
C GLY A 170 -23.09 10.31 9.57
N GLU A 171 -22.16 9.95 10.47
CA GLU A 171 -21.50 8.65 10.48
C GLU A 171 -22.48 7.52 10.76
N LEU A 172 -23.32 7.68 11.78
CA LEU A 172 -24.36 6.69 12.12
C LEU A 172 -25.30 6.44 10.95
N ASP A 173 -25.76 7.51 10.29
CA ASP A 173 -26.66 7.41 9.13
C ASP A 173 -25.99 6.69 7.93
N LYS A 174 -24.74 7.02 7.62
CA LYS A 174 -24.03 6.44 6.46
C LYS A 174 -23.49 5.05 6.69
N LEU A 175 -23.03 4.75 7.90
CA LEU A 175 -22.36 3.49 8.23
C LEU A 175 -23.32 2.46 8.81
N SER A 176 -24.60 2.81 9.03
CA SER A 176 -25.58 1.96 9.72
C SER A 176 -25.09 1.43 11.06
N LEU A 177 -24.24 2.20 11.74
CA LEU A 177 -23.70 1.87 13.05
C LEU A 177 -24.79 2.05 14.10
N ILE A 178 -25.64 1.03 14.25
CA ILE A 178 -26.79 1.05 15.20
C ILE A 178 -26.33 0.80 16.65
N HIS A 179 -25.10 0.34 16.86
CA HIS A 179 -24.55 -0.01 18.17
C HIS A 179 -23.14 0.60 18.33
N ILE A 180 -23.07 1.71 19.04
CA ILE A 180 -21.85 2.23 19.68
C ILE A 180 -22.00 2.00 21.18
#